data_150c5f143847ebb3daca741d1ddfc815
#
_entry.id   150c5f143847ebb3daca741d1ddfc815
#
_cell.length_a   1.000
_cell.length_b   1.000
_cell.length_c   1.000
_cell.angle_alpha   90.00
_cell.angle_beta   90.00
_cell.angle_gamma   90.00
#
_symmetry.space_group_name_H-M   'P 1'
#
loop_
_entity.id
_entity.type
_entity.pdbx_description
1 polymer ?
#
loop_
_entity_poly.entity_id
_entity_poly.type
_entity_poly.pdbx_seq_one_letter_code
_entity_poly.pdbx_strand_id
1 'polypeptide(L)'
;AACAPPLTAQPPTVPPLMSMTFMAGYKPQANLPFVGAYVAKEKGFFQREGLDVTIEHSAGQGEHLQLLTAGKIQVTTQDAAVLLQRRADPGLPLVSIALIGQRGQQAYAALASSGIQTPKDWEGRMVGYKGTPPPDLFALLKAAGADADKVSLVNVGFDPRILTEGKVDVYPLFKSNEPYLIRSWGYELTLWDAADYGVPTLGLTYVTTESILQEQPEVLRRFLKAALEGIRYAEENPAEAVEIVLKYTGPQADPQHMRYMLETELRDAKNPLTEKHGYGWQTLEQWSALTNMLVEAGIIQPLEVERVFTTELLP
;
A
#
# COMPACT_ATOMS: atom_id res chain seq x y z
N ALA A 1 63.84 -26.49 -26.20
CA ALA A 1 62.99 -26.03 -25.15
C ALA A 1 61.98 -25.10 -25.78
N ALA A 2 60.71 -25.54 -25.88
CA ALA A 2 59.59 -24.73 -26.36
C ALA A 2 58.89 -24.07 -25.12
N CYS A 3 58.92 -22.75 -25.04
CA CYS A 3 58.18 -21.99 -24.05
C CYS A 3 56.67 -21.99 -24.41
N ALA A 4 55.86 -22.55 -23.58
CA ALA A 4 54.38 -22.40 -23.66
C ALA A 4 53.99 -20.95 -23.38
N PRO A 5 53.02 -20.38 -24.11
CA PRO A 5 52.54 -19.03 -23.83
C PRO A 5 51.74 -19.00 -22.49
N PRO A 6 51.76 -17.88 -21.76
CA PRO A 6 51.03 -17.76 -20.52
C PRO A 6 49.51 -17.82 -20.75
N LEU A 7 48.84 -18.64 -19.97
CA LEU A 7 47.38 -18.67 -19.90
C LEU A 7 46.88 -17.29 -19.42
N THR A 8 46.29 -16.54 -20.34
CA THR A 8 45.55 -15.33 -19.98
C THR A 8 44.31 -15.73 -19.19
N ALA A 9 44.26 -15.39 -17.88
CA ALA A 9 43.08 -15.56 -17.07
C ALA A 9 41.94 -14.73 -17.70
N GLN A 10 40.88 -15.39 -18.12
CA GLN A 10 39.66 -14.71 -18.53
C GLN A 10 39.15 -13.87 -17.33
N PRO A 11 38.74 -12.61 -17.56
CA PRO A 11 38.11 -11.82 -16.50
C PRO A 11 36.88 -12.56 -16.01
N PRO A 12 36.55 -12.48 -14.69
CA PRO A 12 35.37 -13.12 -14.14
C PRO A 12 34.15 -12.61 -14.89
N THR A 13 33.42 -13.49 -15.56
CA THR A 13 32.16 -13.18 -16.19
C THR A 13 31.15 -12.90 -15.08
N VAL A 14 30.73 -11.65 -14.94
CA VAL A 14 29.61 -11.29 -14.04
C VAL A 14 28.37 -12.01 -14.59
N PRO A 15 27.68 -12.82 -13.77
CA PRO A 15 26.44 -13.46 -14.21
C PRO A 15 25.45 -12.42 -14.75
N PRO A 16 24.71 -12.71 -15.83
CA PRO A 16 23.70 -11.81 -16.33
C PRO A 16 22.62 -11.56 -15.26
N LEU A 17 22.14 -10.31 -15.20
CA LEU A 17 21.06 -9.95 -14.29
C LEU A 17 19.77 -10.70 -14.66
N MET A 18 19.02 -11.13 -13.65
CA MET A 18 17.69 -11.69 -13.86
C MET A 18 16.69 -10.57 -14.09
N SER A 19 16.00 -10.60 -15.23
CA SER A 19 15.00 -9.58 -15.58
C SER A 19 13.67 -9.88 -14.91
N MET A 20 13.02 -8.83 -14.37
CA MET A 20 11.66 -8.90 -13.85
C MET A 20 10.95 -7.57 -14.02
N THR A 21 9.61 -7.60 -13.94
CA THR A 21 8.78 -6.40 -13.94
C THR A 21 8.04 -6.28 -12.61
N PHE A 22 8.18 -5.10 -12.00
CA PHE A 22 7.33 -4.61 -10.91
C PHE A 22 6.36 -3.58 -11.48
N MET A 23 5.06 -3.81 -11.34
CA MET A 23 4.04 -2.84 -11.74
C MET A 23 3.35 -2.28 -10.50
N ALA A 24 3.60 -1.01 -10.19
CA ALA A 24 2.89 -0.33 -9.12
C ALA A 24 1.39 -0.30 -9.42
N GLY A 25 0.55 -0.59 -8.42
CA GLY A 25 -0.90 -0.73 -8.60
C GLY A 25 -1.66 0.57 -8.88
N TYR A 26 -0.95 1.68 -9.01
CA TYR A 26 -1.49 2.99 -9.33
C TYR A 26 -0.47 3.88 -10.02
N LYS A 27 -0.90 5.10 -10.43
CA LYS A 27 -0.02 6.10 -11.03
C LYS A 27 1.18 6.43 -10.13
N PRO A 28 2.27 6.99 -10.69
CA PRO A 28 3.44 7.38 -9.91
C PRO A 28 3.11 8.39 -8.81
N GLN A 29 3.47 8.05 -7.59
CA GLN A 29 3.37 8.92 -6.40
C GLN A 29 4.17 8.33 -5.24
N ALA A 30 4.19 8.99 -4.08
CA ALA A 30 5.03 8.59 -2.95
C ALA A 30 4.37 7.54 -2.02
N ASN A 31 3.57 6.60 -2.56
CA ASN A 31 3.17 5.42 -1.77
C ASN A 31 4.39 4.60 -1.39
N LEU A 32 4.48 4.20 -0.15
CA LEU A 32 5.71 3.62 0.42
C LEU A 32 6.25 2.41 -0.35
N PRO A 33 5.41 1.43 -0.81
CA PRO A 33 5.94 0.33 -1.61
C PRO A 33 6.44 0.78 -3.00
N PHE A 34 5.92 1.88 -3.56
CA PHE A 34 6.47 2.44 -4.80
C PHE A 34 7.82 3.09 -4.54
N VAL A 35 7.91 3.88 -3.45
CA VAL A 35 9.16 4.53 -3.02
C VAL A 35 10.25 3.50 -2.79
N GLY A 36 9.94 2.39 -2.12
CA GLY A 36 10.89 1.29 -1.92
C GLY A 36 11.50 0.79 -3.23
N ALA A 37 10.66 0.57 -4.24
CA ALA A 37 11.11 0.12 -5.58
C ALA A 37 11.88 1.23 -6.33
N TYR A 38 11.41 2.48 -6.28
CA TYR A 38 12.11 3.60 -6.93
C TYR A 38 13.51 3.79 -6.36
N VAL A 39 13.63 3.86 -5.04
CA VAL A 39 14.91 4.00 -4.35
C VAL A 39 15.81 2.82 -4.65
N ALA A 40 15.29 1.58 -4.60
CA ALA A 40 16.07 0.40 -4.89
C ALA A 40 16.65 0.41 -6.33
N LYS A 41 15.87 0.92 -7.29
CA LYS A 41 16.34 1.07 -8.67
C LYS A 41 17.39 2.18 -8.80
N GLU A 42 17.10 3.36 -8.33
CA GLU A 42 17.96 4.55 -8.48
C GLU A 42 19.29 4.43 -7.69
N LYS A 43 19.26 3.74 -6.55
CA LYS A 43 20.44 3.50 -5.71
C LYS A 43 21.22 2.23 -6.09
N GLY A 44 20.75 1.47 -7.10
CA GLY A 44 21.41 0.26 -7.57
C GLY A 44 21.23 -0.96 -6.67
N PHE A 45 20.27 -0.95 -5.73
CA PHE A 45 20.05 -2.07 -4.80
C PHE A 45 19.57 -3.32 -5.55
N PHE A 46 18.70 -3.16 -6.57
CA PHE A 46 18.31 -4.29 -7.43
C PHE A 46 19.49 -4.89 -8.16
N GLN A 47 20.35 -4.08 -8.76
CA GLN A 47 21.55 -4.57 -9.47
C GLN A 47 22.48 -5.33 -8.54
N ARG A 48 22.67 -4.84 -7.31
CA ARG A 48 23.48 -5.51 -6.28
C ARG A 48 22.92 -6.89 -5.92
N GLU A 49 21.59 -7.04 -5.95
CA GLU A 49 20.92 -8.34 -5.76
C GLU A 49 20.82 -9.16 -7.05
N GLY A 50 21.49 -8.77 -8.14
CA GLY A 50 21.49 -9.48 -9.40
C GLY A 50 20.19 -9.37 -10.20
N LEU A 51 19.41 -8.29 -10.01
CA LEU A 51 18.16 -8.05 -10.71
C LEU A 51 18.24 -6.86 -11.67
N ASP A 52 17.65 -7.02 -12.85
CA ASP A 52 17.25 -5.93 -13.74
C ASP A 52 15.73 -5.76 -13.63
N VAL A 53 15.29 -4.74 -12.92
CA VAL A 53 13.88 -4.50 -12.63
C VAL A 53 13.33 -3.39 -13.52
N THR A 54 12.30 -3.73 -14.32
CA THR A 54 11.47 -2.73 -14.99
C THR A 54 10.37 -2.30 -14.04
N ILE A 55 10.20 -0.98 -13.86
CA ILE A 55 9.11 -0.42 -13.05
C ILE A 55 8.05 0.16 -13.97
N GLU A 56 6.83 -0.37 -13.87
CA GLU A 56 5.64 0.09 -14.58
C GLU A 56 4.57 0.58 -13.60
N HIS A 57 3.56 1.25 -14.11
CA HIS A 57 2.48 1.82 -13.31
C HIS A 57 1.12 1.47 -13.92
N SER A 58 0.19 1.12 -13.05
CA SER A 58 -1.21 0.93 -13.39
C SER A 58 -1.93 2.26 -13.54
N ALA A 59 -2.89 2.32 -14.45
CA ALA A 59 -3.84 3.43 -14.52
C ALA A 59 -4.93 3.36 -13.43
N GLY A 60 -4.92 2.32 -12.60
CA GLY A 60 -5.90 2.13 -11.51
C GLY A 60 -7.17 1.37 -11.95
N GLN A 61 -7.16 0.74 -13.13
CA GLN A 61 -8.30 0.00 -13.67
C GLN A 61 -8.24 -1.52 -13.40
N GLY A 62 -7.28 -1.97 -12.58
CA GLY A 62 -7.10 -3.38 -12.23
C GLY A 62 -6.26 -4.19 -13.22
N GLU A 63 -5.72 -3.56 -14.26
CA GLU A 63 -4.88 -4.20 -15.28
C GLU A 63 -3.63 -4.88 -14.70
N HIS A 64 -3.07 -4.32 -13.63
CA HIS A 64 -1.92 -4.89 -12.93
C HIS A 64 -2.19 -6.30 -12.39
N LEU A 65 -3.40 -6.56 -11.88
CA LEU A 65 -3.77 -7.90 -11.40
C LEU A 65 -3.96 -8.88 -12.56
N GLN A 66 -4.49 -8.42 -13.69
CA GLN A 66 -4.63 -9.23 -14.89
C GLN A 66 -3.26 -9.61 -15.47
N LEU A 67 -2.33 -8.66 -15.56
CA LEU A 67 -0.96 -8.91 -16.02
C LEU A 67 -0.20 -9.83 -15.08
N LEU A 68 -0.39 -9.67 -13.76
CA LEU A 68 0.21 -10.55 -12.76
C LEU A 68 -0.28 -11.99 -12.89
N THR A 69 -1.61 -12.19 -12.98
CA THR A 69 -2.20 -13.53 -13.11
C THR A 69 -1.88 -14.19 -14.44
N ALA A 70 -1.62 -13.39 -15.48
CA ALA A 70 -1.13 -13.87 -16.77
C ALA A 70 0.39 -14.15 -16.79
N GLY A 71 1.10 -13.93 -15.70
CA GLY A 71 2.56 -14.13 -15.60
C GLY A 71 3.39 -13.13 -16.40
N LYS A 72 2.80 -11.99 -16.79
CA LYS A 72 3.49 -10.94 -17.57
C LYS A 72 4.33 -10.02 -16.71
N ILE A 73 4.00 -9.92 -15.44
CA ILE A 73 4.75 -9.21 -14.39
C ILE A 73 4.93 -10.16 -13.20
N GLN A 74 5.92 -9.92 -12.35
CA GLN A 74 6.25 -10.81 -11.23
C GLN A 74 5.72 -10.29 -9.90
N VAL A 75 5.69 -8.97 -9.71
CA VAL A 75 5.26 -8.32 -8.48
C VAL A 75 4.41 -7.10 -8.81
N THR A 76 3.35 -6.91 -8.06
CA THR A 76 2.57 -5.67 -8.05
C THR A 76 2.29 -5.21 -6.61
N THR A 77 1.49 -4.17 -6.45
CA THR A 77 0.95 -3.75 -5.15
C THR A 77 -0.56 -3.78 -5.17
N GLN A 78 -1.15 -4.09 -4.04
CA GLN A 78 -2.59 -4.04 -3.85
C GLN A 78 -2.92 -3.72 -2.40
N ASP A 79 -4.05 -3.07 -2.15
CA ASP A 79 -4.65 -2.96 -0.83
C ASP A 79 -5.06 -4.34 -0.31
N ALA A 80 -4.81 -4.59 0.98
CA ALA A 80 -5.03 -5.89 1.59
C ALA A 80 -6.51 -6.36 1.51
N ALA A 81 -7.46 -5.45 1.73
CA ALA A 81 -8.88 -5.81 1.66
C ALA A 81 -9.29 -6.15 0.22
N VAL A 82 -8.77 -5.42 -0.77
CA VAL A 82 -9.02 -5.73 -2.19
C VAL A 82 -8.37 -7.05 -2.58
N LEU A 83 -7.16 -7.35 -2.09
CA LEU A 83 -6.52 -8.65 -2.31
C LEU A 83 -7.43 -9.78 -1.84
N LEU A 84 -7.98 -9.70 -0.62
CA LEU A 84 -8.91 -10.69 -0.07
C LEU A 84 -10.17 -10.81 -0.93
N GLN A 85 -10.77 -9.70 -1.35
CA GLN A 85 -11.94 -9.69 -2.22
C GLN A 85 -11.65 -10.39 -3.56
N ARG A 86 -10.53 -10.06 -4.22
CA ARG A 86 -10.15 -10.67 -5.50
C ARG A 86 -9.76 -12.14 -5.39
N ARG A 87 -9.27 -12.52 -4.23
CA ARG A 87 -8.99 -13.91 -3.94
C ARG A 87 -10.28 -14.71 -3.67
N ALA A 88 -11.28 -14.11 -3.04
CA ALA A 88 -12.58 -14.70 -2.81
C ALA A 88 -13.42 -14.79 -4.11
N ASP A 89 -13.45 -13.74 -4.90
CA ASP A 89 -14.16 -13.64 -6.16
C ASP A 89 -13.42 -12.71 -7.14
N PRO A 90 -13.02 -13.17 -8.33
CA PRO A 90 -13.28 -14.47 -8.99
C PRO A 90 -12.31 -15.61 -8.59
N GLY A 91 -11.60 -15.53 -7.48
CA GLY A 91 -10.68 -16.59 -7.05
C GLY A 91 -9.27 -16.44 -7.63
N LEU A 92 -8.76 -15.20 -7.76
CA LEU A 92 -7.39 -14.97 -8.22
C LEU A 92 -6.38 -15.52 -7.21
N PRO A 93 -5.34 -16.26 -7.63
CA PRO A 93 -4.37 -16.90 -6.72
C PRO A 93 -3.32 -15.91 -6.22
N LEU A 94 -3.76 -14.79 -5.66
CA LEU A 94 -2.90 -13.71 -5.19
C LEU A 94 -2.30 -14.03 -3.83
N VAL A 95 -1.02 -13.70 -3.64
CA VAL A 95 -0.29 -13.89 -2.39
C VAL A 95 0.41 -12.60 -2.00
N SER A 96 0.17 -12.14 -0.76
CA SER A 96 0.96 -11.07 -0.14
C SER A 96 2.33 -11.61 0.25
N ILE A 97 3.37 -10.98 -0.25
CA ILE A 97 4.76 -11.35 0.07
C ILE A 97 5.44 -10.37 1.04
N ALA A 98 4.86 -9.20 1.25
CA ALA A 98 5.27 -8.25 2.29
C ALA A 98 4.16 -7.22 2.54
N LEU A 99 3.66 -7.14 3.76
CA LEU A 99 2.64 -6.15 4.15
C LEU A 99 3.31 -4.84 4.53
N ILE A 100 3.30 -3.86 3.66
CA ILE A 100 3.97 -2.57 3.87
C ILE A 100 3.12 -1.66 4.77
N GLY A 101 1.85 -1.47 4.43
CA GLY A 101 0.92 -0.71 5.26
C GLY A 101 0.36 -1.55 6.40
N GLN A 102 0.89 -1.38 7.60
CA GLN A 102 0.40 -2.08 8.80
C GLN A 102 -0.97 -1.56 9.26
N ARG A 103 -1.37 -0.40 8.75
CA ARG A 103 -2.70 0.21 8.88
C ARG A 103 -3.19 0.63 7.51
N GLY A 104 -4.51 0.60 7.29
CA GLY A 104 -5.13 1.09 6.07
C GLY A 104 -5.02 2.62 5.95
N GLN A 105 -5.06 3.13 4.73
CA GLN A 105 -4.98 4.56 4.47
C GLN A 105 -6.35 5.25 4.49
N GLN A 106 -7.44 4.49 4.38
CA GLN A 106 -8.79 5.03 4.50
C GLN A 106 -9.02 5.60 5.90
N ALA A 107 -9.51 6.84 5.95
CA ALA A 107 -9.93 7.52 7.17
C ALA A 107 -11.11 8.44 6.87
N TYR A 108 -11.61 9.07 7.90
CA TYR A 108 -12.74 10.01 7.82
C TYR A 108 -12.34 11.32 8.47
N ALA A 109 -12.80 12.43 7.93
CA ALA A 109 -12.51 13.75 8.49
C ALA A 109 -13.71 14.69 8.42
N ALA A 110 -13.79 15.57 9.38
CA ALA A 110 -14.64 16.75 9.38
C ALA A 110 -13.76 18.00 9.49
N LEU A 111 -14.32 19.16 9.11
CA LEU A 111 -13.67 20.42 9.42
C LEU A 111 -13.58 20.59 10.94
N ALA A 112 -12.43 21.02 11.44
CA ALA A 112 -12.25 21.26 12.88
C ALA A 112 -13.27 22.26 13.43
N SER A 113 -13.71 23.22 12.60
CA SER A 113 -14.76 24.21 12.93
C SER A 113 -16.17 23.62 13.04
N SER A 114 -16.40 22.37 12.63
CA SER A 114 -17.73 21.73 12.65
C SER A 114 -18.21 21.38 14.06
N GLY A 115 -17.30 21.29 15.03
CA GLY A 115 -17.61 20.85 16.39
C GLY A 115 -17.78 19.33 16.54
N ILE A 116 -17.61 18.54 15.46
CA ILE A 116 -17.65 17.08 15.50
C ILE A 116 -16.32 16.59 16.09
N GLN A 117 -16.39 15.86 17.22
CA GLN A 117 -15.19 15.42 17.94
C GLN A 117 -14.99 13.91 17.89
N THR A 118 -16.07 13.14 17.81
CA THR A 118 -16.02 11.68 17.80
C THR A 118 -16.96 11.11 16.72
N PRO A 119 -16.80 9.86 16.30
CA PRO A 119 -17.76 9.24 15.37
C PRO A 119 -19.17 9.09 15.96
N LYS A 120 -19.34 9.18 17.28
CA LYS A 120 -20.67 9.25 17.91
C LYS A 120 -21.43 10.51 17.49
N ASP A 121 -20.71 11.61 17.26
CA ASP A 121 -21.30 12.89 16.84
C ASP A 121 -21.76 12.89 15.36
N TRP A 122 -21.54 11.78 14.64
CA TRP A 122 -22.02 11.63 13.26
C TRP A 122 -23.52 11.29 13.18
N GLU A 123 -24.15 10.92 14.28
CA GLU A 123 -25.61 10.76 14.33
C GLU A 123 -26.31 12.09 13.98
N GLY A 124 -27.23 12.03 13.02
CA GLY A 124 -27.91 13.21 12.47
C GLY A 124 -27.08 14.00 11.44
N ARG A 125 -25.90 13.52 11.05
CA ARG A 125 -25.00 14.17 10.09
C ARG A 125 -24.93 13.45 8.75
N MET A 126 -24.47 14.17 7.73
CA MET A 126 -24.16 13.59 6.41
C MET A 126 -22.74 13.06 6.39
N VAL A 127 -22.59 11.76 6.24
CA VAL A 127 -21.29 11.08 6.17
C VAL A 127 -21.08 10.53 4.76
N GLY A 128 -20.00 10.97 4.14
CA GLY A 128 -19.65 10.56 2.80
C GLY A 128 -19.03 9.15 2.74
N TYR A 129 -19.25 8.47 1.62
CA TYR A 129 -18.50 7.28 1.20
C TYR A 129 -18.25 7.34 -0.31
N LYS A 130 -17.23 6.60 -0.81
CA LYS A 130 -16.88 6.55 -2.23
C LYS A 130 -17.27 5.19 -2.80
N GLY A 131 -18.13 5.19 -3.83
CA GLY A 131 -18.60 3.97 -4.46
C GLY A 131 -19.64 3.22 -3.63
N THR A 132 -19.20 2.25 -2.84
CA THR A 132 -20.02 1.47 -1.90
C THR A 132 -19.62 1.81 -0.46
N PRO A 133 -20.55 1.89 0.50
CA PRO A 133 -20.19 2.08 1.89
C PRO A 133 -19.24 0.98 2.37
N PRO A 134 -18.02 1.33 2.82
CA PRO A 134 -17.03 0.33 3.18
C PRO A 134 -17.32 -0.29 4.56
N PRO A 135 -16.97 -1.56 4.78
CA PRO A 135 -17.25 -2.26 6.04
C PRO A 135 -16.57 -1.62 7.26
N ASP A 136 -15.41 -1.00 7.09
CA ASP A 136 -14.71 -0.29 8.16
C ASP A 136 -15.49 0.94 8.68
N LEU A 137 -16.32 1.57 7.84
CA LEU A 137 -17.22 2.66 8.27
C LEU A 137 -18.21 2.17 9.32
N PHE A 138 -18.88 1.06 9.06
CA PHE A 138 -19.86 0.49 9.99
C PHE A 138 -19.18 -0.06 11.25
N ALA A 139 -18.01 -0.68 11.09
CA ALA A 139 -17.24 -1.16 12.22
C ALA A 139 -16.76 -0.01 13.12
N LEU A 140 -16.34 1.11 12.53
CA LEU A 140 -15.94 2.32 13.26
C LEU A 140 -17.13 2.91 14.03
N LEU A 141 -18.28 3.08 13.38
CA LEU A 141 -19.51 3.59 14.04
C LEU A 141 -19.88 2.70 15.22
N LYS A 142 -19.91 1.38 15.02
CA LYS A 142 -20.20 0.42 16.09
C LYS A 142 -19.20 0.50 17.24
N ALA A 143 -17.90 0.56 16.94
CA ALA A 143 -16.84 0.67 17.95
C ALA A 143 -16.93 1.97 18.76
N ALA A 144 -17.36 3.06 18.12
CA ALA A 144 -17.59 4.36 18.76
C ALA A 144 -18.94 4.46 19.50
N GLY A 145 -19.76 3.42 19.48
CA GLY A 145 -21.09 3.42 20.08
C GLY A 145 -22.12 4.28 19.35
N ALA A 146 -21.88 4.56 18.05
CA ALA A 146 -22.81 5.29 17.21
C ALA A 146 -23.83 4.35 16.56
N ASP A 147 -25.05 4.84 16.38
CA ASP A 147 -26.13 4.16 15.68
C ASP A 147 -26.06 4.51 14.18
N ALA A 148 -25.66 3.54 13.38
CA ALA A 148 -25.50 3.73 11.93
C ALA A 148 -26.83 4.13 11.24
N ASP A 149 -27.98 3.71 11.77
CA ASP A 149 -29.30 4.06 11.21
C ASP A 149 -29.65 5.55 11.39
N LYS A 150 -28.92 6.24 12.28
CA LYS A 150 -29.06 7.69 12.49
C LYS A 150 -28.10 8.52 11.66
N VAL A 151 -27.23 7.88 10.88
CA VAL A 151 -26.24 8.54 10.01
C VAL A 151 -26.79 8.60 8.59
N SER A 152 -26.77 9.78 7.98
CA SER A 152 -27.14 9.96 6.58
C SER A 152 -25.95 9.66 5.67
N LEU A 153 -25.93 8.47 5.06
CA LEU A 153 -24.84 8.07 4.16
C LEU A 153 -25.03 8.69 2.77
N VAL A 154 -23.98 9.34 2.25
CA VAL A 154 -23.99 10.03 0.96
C VAL A 154 -22.84 9.53 0.08
N ASN A 155 -23.14 9.06 -1.13
CA ASN A 155 -22.08 8.73 -2.09
C ASN A 155 -21.45 10.04 -2.59
N VAL A 156 -20.15 10.21 -2.31
CA VAL A 156 -19.37 11.38 -2.71
C VAL A 156 -18.32 10.99 -3.77
N GLY A 157 -17.90 11.96 -4.54
CA GLY A 157 -16.80 11.77 -5.48
C GLY A 157 -15.43 11.89 -4.80
N PHE A 158 -14.41 12.01 -5.66
CA PHE A 158 -13.01 12.11 -5.23
C PHE A 158 -12.54 13.55 -5.00
N ASP A 159 -13.41 14.54 -5.16
CA ASP A 159 -13.09 15.95 -4.95
C ASP A 159 -13.35 16.34 -3.48
N PRO A 160 -12.30 16.58 -2.68
CA PRO A 160 -12.46 16.90 -1.27
C PRO A 160 -13.07 18.29 -1.01
N ARG A 161 -13.27 19.15 -2.03
CA ARG A 161 -13.97 20.43 -1.89
C ARG A 161 -15.41 20.28 -1.43
N ILE A 162 -16.03 19.13 -1.65
CA ILE A 162 -17.36 18.83 -1.16
C ILE A 162 -17.47 18.97 0.37
N LEU A 163 -16.38 18.72 1.12
CA LEU A 163 -16.29 18.94 2.56
C LEU A 163 -16.22 20.44 2.88
N THR A 164 -15.33 21.17 2.20
CA THR A 164 -15.12 22.61 2.46
C THR A 164 -16.29 23.47 2.00
N GLU A 165 -17.09 22.97 1.06
CA GLU A 165 -18.35 23.59 0.60
C GLU A 165 -19.56 23.24 1.49
N GLY A 166 -19.37 22.43 2.53
CA GLY A 166 -20.44 22.06 3.47
C GLY A 166 -21.50 21.13 2.90
N LYS A 167 -21.20 20.42 1.81
CA LYS A 167 -22.12 19.46 1.16
C LYS A 167 -22.18 18.12 1.89
N VAL A 168 -21.18 17.83 2.71
CA VAL A 168 -21.15 16.73 3.67
C VAL A 168 -20.49 17.21 4.97
N ASP A 169 -20.85 16.60 6.09
CA ASP A 169 -20.26 16.91 7.39
C ASP A 169 -18.96 16.13 7.63
N VAL A 170 -18.91 14.89 7.14
CA VAL A 170 -17.77 13.99 7.25
C VAL A 170 -17.43 13.43 5.87
N TYR A 171 -16.16 13.49 5.52
CA TYR A 171 -15.64 13.07 4.22
C TYR A 171 -14.70 11.89 4.35
N PRO A 172 -14.81 10.84 3.49
CA PRO A 172 -13.88 9.74 3.43
C PRO A 172 -12.64 10.15 2.65
N LEU A 173 -11.46 9.89 3.18
CA LEU A 173 -10.20 10.30 2.58
C LEU A 173 -9.09 9.26 2.79
N PHE A 174 -8.02 9.38 2.04
CA PHE A 174 -6.77 8.69 2.32
C PHE A 174 -5.86 9.59 3.16
N LYS A 175 -5.41 9.10 4.30
CA LYS A 175 -4.59 9.85 5.28
C LYS A 175 -3.35 10.48 4.65
N SER A 176 -2.76 9.81 3.67
CA SER A 176 -1.56 10.26 2.98
C SER A 176 -1.81 11.26 1.84
N ASN A 177 -3.04 11.55 1.49
CA ASN A 177 -3.37 12.36 0.32
C ASN A 177 -4.21 13.61 0.65
N GLU A 178 -5.53 13.47 0.80
CA GLU A 178 -6.46 14.59 0.86
C GLU A 178 -6.25 15.54 2.05
N PRO A 179 -5.78 15.10 3.24
CA PRO A 179 -5.53 16.05 4.33
C PRO A 179 -4.51 17.12 3.99
N TYR A 180 -3.49 16.80 3.20
CA TYR A 180 -2.53 17.80 2.71
C TYR A 180 -3.22 18.85 1.84
N LEU A 181 -4.06 18.43 0.89
CA LEU A 181 -4.77 19.32 -0.02
C LEU A 181 -5.72 20.25 0.75
N ILE A 182 -6.54 19.69 1.64
CA ILE A 182 -7.53 20.47 2.40
C ILE A 182 -6.83 21.50 3.30
N ARG A 183 -5.74 21.11 3.96
CA ARG A 183 -4.93 22.04 4.78
C ARG A 183 -4.25 23.11 3.95
N SER A 184 -3.79 22.78 2.73
CA SER A 184 -3.22 23.78 1.82
C SER A 184 -4.22 24.87 1.39
N TRP A 185 -5.51 24.59 1.48
CA TRP A 185 -6.60 25.56 1.25
C TRP A 185 -6.94 26.37 2.51
N GLY A 186 -6.24 26.17 3.63
CA GLY A 186 -6.43 26.91 4.88
C GLY A 186 -7.47 26.32 5.83
N TYR A 187 -7.87 25.05 5.66
CA TYR A 187 -8.82 24.38 6.54
C TYR A 187 -8.10 23.40 7.46
N GLU A 188 -8.50 23.40 8.74
CA GLU A 188 -8.08 22.40 9.71
C GLU A 188 -9.08 21.24 9.80
N LEU A 189 -8.57 20.04 10.06
CA LEU A 189 -9.34 18.81 10.08
C LEU A 189 -9.30 18.13 11.45
N THR A 190 -10.44 17.58 11.86
CA THR A 190 -10.50 16.47 12.80
C THR A 190 -10.58 15.19 12.00
N LEU A 191 -9.70 14.21 12.28
CA LEU A 191 -9.54 13.01 11.49
C LEU A 191 -9.74 11.77 12.38
N TRP A 192 -10.45 10.77 11.85
CA TRP A 192 -10.68 9.49 12.53
C TRP A 192 -10.19 8.35 11.66
N ASP A 193 -9.29 7.56 12.22
CA ASP A 193 -8.80 6.32 11.65
C ASP A 193 -9.49 5.15 12.38
N ALA A 194 -10.13 4.27 11.63
CA ALA A 194 -10.85 3.13 12.19
C ALA A 194 -9.94 2.23 13.04
N ALA A 195 -8.66 2.13 12.70
CA ALA A 195 -7.69 1.36 13.48
C ALA A 195 -7.50 1.88 14.92
N ASP A 196 -7.69 3.18 15.17
CA ASP A 196 -7.63 3.74 16.54
C ASP A 196 -8.79 3.29 17.42
N TYR A 197 -9.84 2.76 16.81
CA TYR A 197 -11.03 2.19 17.47
C TYR A 197 -11.00 0.66 17.50
N GLY A 198 -9.85 0.04 17.21
CA GLY A 198 -9.70 -1.42 17.22
C GLY A 198 -10.28 -2.13 16.00
N VAL A 199 -10.65 -1.39 14.94
CA VAL A 199 -11.14 -1.99 13.69
C VAL A 199 -9.95 -2.53 12.89
N PRO A 200 -9.99 -3.80 12.43
CA PRO A 200 -8.94 -4.35 11.60
C PRO A 200 -8.84 -3.60 10.27
N THR A 201 -7.70 -2.96 10.04
CA THR A 201 -7.35 -2.35 8.75
C THR A 201 -5.92 -2.71 8.39
N LEU A 202 -5.69 -3.02 7.13
CA LEU A 202 -4.35 -3.24 6.56
C LEU A 202 -4.24 -2.45 5.27
N GLY A 203 -3.04 -1.99 4.95
CA GLY A 203 -2.79 -1.14 3.81
C GLY A 203 -2.23 -1.88 2.60
N LEU A 204 -1.34 -1.20 1.87
CA LEU A 204 -0.71 -1.75 0.67
C LEU A 204 0.26 -2.88 1.01
N THR A 205 0.23 -3.91 0.17
CA THR A 205 1.15 -5.05 0.23
C THR A 205 1.80 -5.27 -1.14
N TYR A 206 3.02 -5.82 -1.16
CA TYR A 206 3.58 -6.41 -2.36
C TYR A 206 2.91 -7.74 -2.63
N VAL A 207 2.47 -7.94 -3.87
CA VAL A 207 1.64 -9.08 -4.29
C VAL A 207 2.28 -9.82 -5.44
N THR A 208 2.23 -11.14 -5.37
CA THR A 208 2.55 -12.07 -6.46
C THR A 208 1.44 -13.10 -6.62
N THR A 209 1.64 -14.15 -7.40
CA THR A 209 0.71 -15.31 -7.49
C THR A 209 1.34 -16.55 -6.91
N GLU A 210 0.51 -17.54 -6.58
CA GLU A 210 0.97 -18.85 -6.10
C GLU A 210 1.93 -19.53 -7.10
N SER A 211 1.68 -19.41 -8.42
CA SER A 211 2.57 -20.00 -9.43
C SER A 211 3.90 -19.29 -9.52
N ILE A 212 3.91 -17.96 -9.54
CA ILE A 212 5.17 -17.18 -9.56
C ILE A 212 5.99 -17.45 -8.30
N LEU A 213 5.31 -17.54 -7.13
CA LEU A 213 5.96 -17.90 -5.86
C LEU A 213 6.66 -19.25 -5.91
N GLN A 214 6.05 -20.24 -6.56
CA GLN A 214 6.64 -21.57 -6.74
C GLN A 214 7.75 -21.61 -7.78
N GLU A 215 7.59 -20.90 -8.90
CA GLU A 215 8.48 -20.95 -10.04
C GLU A 215 9.70 -20.04 -9.89
N GLN A 216 9.53 -18.88 -9.22
CA GLN A 216 10.54 -17.83 -9.16
C GLN A 216 10.79 -17.30 -7.72
N PRO A 217 10.89 -18.15 -6.69
CA PRO A 217 11.01 -17.69 -5.30
C PRO A 217 12.26 -16.85 -5.06
N GLU A 218 13.36 -17.15 -5.76
CA GLU A 218 14.60 -16.42 -5.59
C GLU A 218 14.55 -15.01 -6.18
N VAL A 219 13.86 -14.82 -7.30
CA VAL A 219 13.64 -13.49 -7.90
C VAL A 219 12.82 -12.63 -6.92
N LEU A 220 11.78 -13.19 -6.35
CA LEU A 220 10.93 -12.51 -5.38
C LEU A 220 11.68 -12.16 -4.08
N ARG A 221 12.50 -13.07 -3.57
CA ARG A 221 13.33 -12.83 -2.38
C ARG A 221 14.31 -11.68 -2.59
N ARG A 222 15.01 -11.66 -3.71
CA ARG A 222 15.95 -10.60 -4.07
C ARG A 222 15.25 -9.26 -4.29
N PHE A 223 14.05 -9.27 -4.92
CA PHE A 223 13.23 -8.09 -5.07
C PHE A 223 12.86 -7.50 -3.70
N LEU A 224 12.32 -8.33 -2.78
CA LEU A 224 11.94 -7.87 -1.45
C LEU A 224 13.11 -7.31 -0.66
N LYS A 225 14.25 -8.01 -0.68
CA LYS A 225 15.45 -7.55 0.02
C LYS A 225 15.85 -6.14 -0.43
N ALA A 226 15.90 -5.89 -1.74
CA ALA A 226 16.25 -4.59 -2.29
C ALA A 226 15.16 -3.52 -2.05
N ALA A 227 13.89 -3.86 -2.27
CA ALA A 227 12.79 -2.91 -2.11
C ALA A 227 12.60 -2.49 -0.64
N LEU A 228 12.72 -3.43 0.31
CA LEU A 228 12.64 -3.12 1.74
C LEU A 228 13.86 -2.32 2.22
N GLU A 229 15.04 -2.54 1.64
CA GLU A 229 16.19 -1.65 1.85
C GLU A 229 15.92 -0.25 1.31
N GLY A 230 15.25 -0.14 0.17
CA GLY A 230 14.79 1.13 -0.39
C GLY A 230 13.84 1.88 0.55
N ILE A 231 12.96 1.20 1.25
CA ILE A 231 12.08 1.79 2.27
C ILE A 231 12.91 2.32 3.46
N ARG A 232 13.84 1.53 3.98
CA ARG A 232 14.74 1.97 5.06
C ARG A 232 15.56 3.19 4.65
N TYR A 233 16.10 3.17 3.44
CA TYR A 233 16.82 4.31 2.90
C TYR A 233 15.97 5.58 2.83
N ALA A 234 14.72 5.44 2.36
CA ALA A 234 13.77 6.56 2.26
C ALA A 234 13.42 7.15 3.64
N GLU A 235 13.32 6.32 4.66
CA GLU A 235 13.10 6.76 6.04
C GLU A 235 14.29 7.58 6.56
N GLU A 236 15.51 7.12 6.30
CA GLU A 236 16.75 7.78 6.74
C GLU A 236 17.07 9.02 5.91
N ASN A 237 16.67 9.05 4.64
CA ASN A 237 16.98 10.09 3.66
C ASN A 237 15.73 10.61 2.93
N PRO A 238 14.73 11.14 3.66
CA PRO A 238 13.43 11.43 3.07
C PRO A 238 13.45 12.54 2.01
N ALA A 239 14.38 13.51 2.10
CA ALA A 239 14.53 14.55 1.08
C ALA A 239 14.99 13.95 -0.26
N GLU A 240 16.03 13.11 -0.24
CA GLU A 240 16.51 12.43 -1.44
C GLU A 240 15.47 11.45 -1.99
N ALA A 241 14.73 10.75 -1.11
CA ALA A 241 13.65 9.87 -1.54
C ALA A 241 12.57 10.62 -2.31
N VAL A 242 12.19 11.82 -1.88
CA VAL A 242 11.25 12.68 -2.62
C VAL A 242 11.83 13.10 -3.97
N GLU A 243 13.11 13.48 -4.05
CA GLU A 243 13.76 13.79 -5.33
C GLU A 243 13.71 12.58 -6.29
N ILE A 244 13.92 11.38 -5.76
CA ILE A 244 13.79 10.15 -6.55
C ILE A 244 12.34 9.97 -7.03
N VAL A 245 11.34 10.12 -6.16
CA VAL A 245 9.92 10.03 -6.53
C VAL A 245 9.59 10.99 -7.68
N LEU A 246 10.10 12.21 -7.64
CA LEU A 246 9.83 13.23 -8.67
C LEU A 246 10.35 12.84 -10.06
N LYS A 247 11.34 11.95 -10.17
CA LYS A 247 11.76 11.41 -11.46
C LYS A 247 10.69 10.53 -12.11
N TYR A 248 9.80 9.91 -11.31
CA TYR A 248 8.72 9.05 -11.79
C TYR A 248 7.40 9.80 -11.95
N THR A 249 7.10 10.75 -11.06
CA THR A 249 5.85 11.54 -11.12
C THR A 249 5.87 12.62 -12.18
N GLY A 250 7.06 13.13 -12.52
CA GLY A 250 7.25 14.26 -13.40
C GLY A 250 7.10 15.62 -12.71
N PRO A 251 7.29 16.72 -13.48
CA PRO A 251 7.46 18.07 -12.92
C PRO A 251 6.18 18.70 -12.36
N GLN A 252 5.02 18.09 -12.58
CA GLN A 252 3.73 18.60 -12.10
C GLN A 252 3.42 18.22 -10.65
N ALA A 253 4.16 17.27 -10.08
CA ALA A 253 3.95 16.83 -8.70
C ALA A 253 4.49 17.86 -7.71
N ASP A 254 3.72 18.12 -6.65
CA ASP A 254 4.15 18.95 -5.54
C ASP A 254 5.12 18.16 -4.63
N PRO A 255 6.39 18.59 -4.49
CA PRO A 255 7.35 17.89 -3.63
C PRO A 255 6.93 17.83 -2.17
N GLN A 256 6.25 18.85 -1.65
CA GLN A 256 5.78 18.87 -0.26
C GLN A 256 4.63 17.89 -0.05
N HIS A 257 3.75 17.72 -1.04
CA HIS A 257 2.71 16.69 -1.00
C HIS A 257 3.32 15.29 -1.04
N MET A 258 4.30 15.05 -1.91
CA MET A 258 5.01 13.76 -1.94
C MET A 258 5.73 13.47 -0.61
N ARG A 259 6.33 14.49 0.01
CA ARG A 259 6.94 14.37 1.32
C ARG A 259 5.91 14.00 2.40
N TYR A 260 4.78 14.69 2.43
CA TYR A 260 3.68 14.41 3.35
C TYR A 260 3.17 12.97 3.19
N MET A 261 2.97 12.52 1.94
CA MET A 261 2.55 11.15 1.63
C MET A 261 3.54 10.11 2.16
N LEU A 262 4.84 10.29 1.86
CA LEU A 262 5.91 9.41 2.31
C LEU A 262 5.94 9.31 3.85
N GLU A 263 5.93 10.43 4.55
CA GLU A 263 6.00 10.46 6.01
C GLU A 263 4.76 9.84 6.67
N THR A 264 3.59 10.04 6.08
CA THR A 264 2.35 9.44 6.57
C THR A 264 2.37 7.93 6.43
N GLU A 265 2.77 7.41 5.28
CA GLU A 265 2.84 5.97 5.05
C GLU A 265 3.97 5.29 5.84
N LEU A 266 5.10 5.97 6.06
CA LEU A 266 6.16 5.49 6.96
C LEU A 266 5.67 5.31 8.40
N ARG A 267 4.85 6.21 8.92
CA ARG A 267 4.23 6.04 10.25
C ARG A 267 3.33 4.81 10.29
N ASP A 268 2.50 4.63 9.27
CA ASP A 268 1.54 3.53 9.22
C ASP A 268 2.18 2.18 8.87
N ALA A 269 3.42 2.19 8.39
CA ALA A 269 4.20 0.97 8.13
C ALA A 269 4.87 0.40 9.40
N LYS A 270 4.80 1.13 10.51
CA LYS A 270 5.45 0.75 11.78
C LYS A 270 4.44 0.29 12.82
N ASN A 271 4.79 -0.79 13.47
CA ASN A 271 4.13 -1.32 14.67
C ASN A 271 5.12 -2.22 15.43
N PRO A 272 4.79 -2.74 16.63
CA PRO A 272 5.69 -3.62 17.37
C PRO A 272 6.20 -4.83 16.58
N LEU A 273 5.42 -5.37 15.63
CA LEU A 273 5.83 -6.48 14.77
C LEU A 273 6.94 -6.06 13.80
N THR A 274 6.77 -4.93 13.12
CA THR A 274 7.76 -4.44 12.14
C THR A 274 8.99 -3.83 12.82
N GLU A 275 8.87 -3.31 14.02
CA GLU A 275 10.02 -2.92 14.84
C GLU A 275 10.90 -4.12 15.21
N LYS A 276 10.28 -5.27 15.48
CA LYS A 276 10.98 -6.51 15.83
C LYS A 276 11.52 -7.25 14.61
N HIS A 277 10.76 -7.32 13.53
CA HIS A 277 11.02 -8.22 12.39
C HIS A 277 11.41 -7.48 11.10
N GLY A 278 11.28 -6.15 11.06
CA GLY A 278 11.52 -5.33 9.87
C GLY A 278 10.26 -5.01 9.07
N TYR A 279 10.37 -4.06 8.16
CA TYR A 279 9.29 -3.69 7.24
C TYR A 279 8.77 -4.88 6.46
N GLY A 280 7.49 -4.90 6.22
CA GLY A 280 6.82 -5.94 5.44
C GLY A 280 6.40 -7.17 6.23
N TRP A 281 6.74 -7.26 7.53
CA TRP A 281 6.31 -8.38 8.36
C TRP A 281 4.79 -8.46 8.44
N GLN A 282 4.27 -9.68 8.49
CA GLN A 282 2.84 -9.95 8.50
C GLN A 282 2.53 -11.24 9.24
N THR A 283 1.32 -11.36 9.79
CA THR A 283 0.92 -12.48 10.63
C THR A 283 -0.45 -13.01 10.23
N LEU A 284 -0.69 -14.28 10.55
CA LEU A 284 -1.99 -14.93 10.40
C LEU A 284 -3.09 -14.17 11.16
N GLU A 285 -2.77 -13.66 12.34
CA GLU A 285 -3.72 -12.89 13.16
C GLU A 285 -4.21 -11.64 12.45
N GLN A 286 -3.31 -10.84 11.84
CA GLN A 286 -3.66 -9.64 11.09
C GLN A 286 -4.58 -9.97 9.91
N TRP A 287 -4.21 -10.95 9.10
CA TRP A 287 -4.99 -11.35 7.93
C TRP A 287 -6.33 -11.99 8.30
N SER A 288 -6.37 -12.79 9.36
CA SER A 288 -7.60 -13.40 9.87
C SER A 288 -8.57 -12.34 10.40
N ALA A 289 -8.09 -11.35 11.15
CA ALA A 289 -8.94 -10.28 11.67
C ALA A 289 -9.61 -9.48 10.54
N LEU A 290 -8.84 -9.10 9.51
CA LEU A 290 -9.40 -8.40 8.35
C LEU A 290 -10.37 -9.29 7.56
N THR A 291 -10.02 -10.55 7.34
CA THR A 291 -10.88 -11.52 6.64
C THR A 291 -12.21 -11.70 7.37
N ASN A 292 -12.18 -11.89 8.69
CA ASN A 292 -13.39 -12.06 9.49
C ASN A 292 -14.30 -10.84 9.43
N MET A 293 -13.74 -9.63 9.50
CA MET A 293 -14.52 -8.40 9.34
C MET A 293 -15.24 -8.36 7.98
N LEU A 294 -14.55 -8.71 6.90
CA LEU A 294 -15.14 -8.72 5.55
C LEU A 294 -16.21 -9.82 5.40
N VAL A 295 -16.02 -10.99 6.01
CA VAL A 295 -17.01 -12.07 6.04
C VAL A 295 -18.25 -11.67 6.84
N GLU A 296 -18.06 -11.13 8.03
CA GLU A 296 -19.16 -10.66 8.89
C GLU A 296 -19.97 -9.53 8.23
N ALA A 297 -19.33 -8.69 7.44
CA ALA A 297 -19.99 -7.66 6.65
C ALA A 297 -20.65 -8.20 5.37
N GLY A 298 -20.53 -9.50 5.07
CA GLY A 298 -21.10 -10.12 3.86
C GLY A 298 -20.40 -9.72 2.56
N ILE A 299 -19.17 -9.19 2.63
CA ILE A 299 -18.40 -8.73 1.46
C ILE A 299 -17.75 -9.92 0.75
N ILE A 300 -17.25 -10.89 1.50
CA ILE A 300 -16.62 -12.10 0.96
C ILE A 300 -17.15 -13.35 1.68
N GLN A 301 -17.01 -14.50 1.02
CA GLN A 301 -17.15 -15.81 1.67
C GLN A 301 -15.86 -16.16 2.41
N PRO A 302 -15.92 -17.03 3.43
CA PRO A 302 -14.73 -17.54 4.11
C PRO A 302 -13.71 -18.11 3.12
N LEU A 303 -12.42 -17.88 3.39
CA LEU A 303 -11.31 -18.37 2.58
C LEU A 303 -10.18 -18.91 3.47
N GLU A 304 -9.25 -19.67 2.88
CA GLU A 304 -8.05 -20.19 3.55
C GLU A 304 -7.03 -19.06 3.73
N VAL A 305 -7.03 -18.43 4.91
CA VAL A 305 -6.19 -17.25 5.20
C VAL A 305 -4.70 -17.57 5.11
N GLU A 306 -4.30 -18.80 5.46
CA GLU A 306 -2.91 -19.28 5.39
C GLU A 306 -2.32 -19.22 3.98
N ARG A 307 -3.16 -19.24 2.95
CA ARG A 307 -2.74 -19.13 1.54
C ARG A 307 -2.67 -17.70 1.04
N VAL A 308 -3.13 -16.74 1.83
CA VAL A 308 -3.19 -15.32 1.41
C VAL A 308 -1.83 -14.65 1.44
N PHE A 309 -0.94 -15.10 2.33
CA PHE A 309 0.34 -14.44 2.57
C PHE A 309 1.47 -15.44 2.87
N THR A 310 2.70 -14.97 2.77
CA THR A 310 3.90 -15.69 3.23
C THR A 310 4.93 -14.74 3.81
N THR A 311 5.70 -15.20 4.79
CA THR A 311 6.87 -14.50 5.35
C THR A 311 8.19 -15.16 4.94
N GLU A 312 8.15 -16.25 4.17
CA GLU A 312 9.33 -17.06 3.81
C GLU A 312 10.34 -16.32 2.91
N LEU A 313 9.89 -15.26 2.24
CA LEU A 313 10.73 -14.47 1.34
C LEU A 313 11.32 -13.22 2.01
N LEU A 314 10.87 -12.89 3.23
CA LEU A 314 11.35 -11.71 3.95
C LEU A 314 12.80 -11.91 4.42
N PRO A 315 13.64 -10.84 4.34
CA PRO A 315 15.04 -10.92 4.74
C PRO A 315 15.23 -11.07 6.25
#